data_0902cd0ebc3f14854832f045e5d862af
#
_entry.id   0902cd0ebc3f14854832f045e5d862af
#
_cell.length_a   1.000
_cell.length_b   1.000
_cell.length_c   1.000
_cell.angle_alpha   90.00
_cell.angle_beta   90.00
_cell.angle_gamma   90.00
#
_symmetry.space_group_name_H-M   'P 1'
#
loop_
_entity.id
_entity.type
_entity.pdbx_description
1 polymer ?
#
loop_
_entity_poly.entity_id
_entity_poly.type
_entity_poly.pdbx_seq_one_letter_code
_entity_poly.pdbx_strand_id
1 'polypeptide(L)'
;MKIYAINTGYFKLDGGAMFGVVPKSIWGKTNPSDANNMCNWALRCMLIEDGKKLILIDCGIGNKQSNNFFRHYYLFGEDSLD
;
A
#
# COMPACT_ATOMS: atom_id res chain seq x y z
N MET A 1 -12.76 -20.04 -10.83
CA MET A 1 -12.32 -18.69 -10.41
C MET A 1 -10.93 -18.76 -9.81
N LYS A 2 -10.04 -17.91 -10.24
CA LYS A 2 -8.69 -17.81 -9.71
C LYS A 2 -8.45 -16.40 -9.19
N ILE A 3 -7.68 -16.27 -8.11
CA ILE A 3 -7.39 -14.99 -7.46
C ILE A 3 -5.88 -14.84 -7.37
N TYR A 4 -5.37 -13.69 -7.82
CA TYR A 4 -3.94 -13.38 -7.81
C TYR A 4 -3.70 -12.10 -7.04
N ALA A 5 -2.63 -12.07 -6.25
CA ALA A 5 -2.14 -10.84 -5.62
C ALA A 5 -1.06 -10.23 -6.52
N ILE A 6 -1.24 -8.96 -6.88
CA ILE A 6 -0.31 -8.25 -7.76
C ILE A 6 0.31 -7.10 -6.97
N ASN A 7 1.64 -7.14 -6.78
CA ASN A 7 2.35 -6.05 -6.13
C ASN A 7 2.57 -4.92 -7.12
N THR A 8 2.17 -3.71 -6.74
CA THR A 8 2.34 -2.52 -7.58
C THR A 8 3.25 -1.48 -6.97
N GLY A 9 3.88 -1.78 -5.83
CA GLY A 9 4.82 -0.90 -5.18
C GLY A 9 4.70 -0.94 -3.67
N TYR A 10 5.45 -0.08 -3.02
CA TYR A 10 5.48 0.04 -1.56
C TYR A 10 5.49 1.51 -1.20
N PHE A 11 4.98 1.82 -0.02
CA PHE A 11 5.00 3.18 0.50
C PHE A 11 5.12 3.17 2.01
N LYS A 12 5.42 4.33 2.58
CA LYS A 12 5.41 4.53 4.02
C LYS A 12 4.33 5.53 4.38
N LEU A 13 3.66 5.27 5.46
CA LEU A 13 2.64 6.18 5.98
C LEU A 13 2.72 6.17 7.50
N ASP A 14 2.43 7.33 8.10
CA ASP A 14 2.37 7.45 9.55
C ASP A 14 1.38 6.45 10.13
N GLY A 15 1.83 5.68 11.13
CA GLY A 15 0.97 4.68 11.77
C GLY A 15 -0.28 5.28 12.41
N GLY A 16 -0.18 6.51 12.92
CA GLY A 16 -1.34 7.19 13.47
C GLY A 16 -2.40 7.50 12.41
N ALA A 17 -1.97 7.87 11.20
CA ALA A 17 -2.89 8.09 10.10
C ALA A 17 -3.57 6.79 9.66
N MET A 18 -2.84 5.67 9.70
CA MET A 18 -3.36 4.39 9.22
C MET A 18 -4.26 3.70 10.24
N PHE A 19 -3.88 3.74 11.50
CA PHE A 19 -4.60 3.00 12.55
C PHE A 19 -5.60 3.83 13.34
N GLY A 20 -5.60 5.14 13.15
CA GLY A 20 -6.58 6.04 13.76
C GLY A 20 -6.57 5.98 15.27
N VAL A 21 -7.70 5.59 15.86
CA VAL A 21 -7.87 5.58 17.32
C VAL A 21 -7.24 4.37 18.01
N VAL A 22 -6.71 3.40 17.28
CA VAL A 22 -6.06 2.24 17.88
C VAL A 22 -4.71 2.68 18.43
N PRO A 23 -4.40 2.42 19.72
CA PRO A 23 -3.12 2.83 20.31
C PRO A 23 -1.91 2.13 19.67
N LYS A 24 -0.81 2.86 19.57
CA LYS A 24 0.45 2.31 19.04
C LYS A 24 0.96 1.13 19.85
N SER A 25 0.69 1.11 21.16
CA SER A 25 1.07 -0.03 22.02
C SER A 25 0.44 -1.35 21.53
N ILE A 26 -0.66 -1.27 20.79
CA ILE A 26 -1.33 -2.43 20.21
C ILE A 26 -0.82 -2.69 18.79
N TRP A 27 -0.94 -1.73 17.89
CA TRP A 27 -0.58 -1.97 16.48
C TRP A 27 0.93 -2.04 16.25
N GLY A 28 1.74 -1.39 17.09
CA GLY A 28 3.19 -1.39 16.94
C GLY A 28 3.83 -2.77 17.10
N LYS A 29 3.14 -3.71 17.75
CA LYS A 29 3.63 -5.08 17.92
C LYS A 29 3.65 -5.87 16.62
N THR A 30 2.71 -5.60 15.71
CA THR A 30 2.58 -6.31 14.44
C THR A 30 2.99 -5.47 13.26
N ASN A 31 3.03 -4.14 13.42
CA ASN A 31 3.35 -3.19 12.35
C ASN A 31 4.40 -2.20 12.84
N PRO A 32 5.68 -2.60 12.88
CA PRO A 32 6.73 -1.74 13.43
C PRO A 32 6.89 -0.46 12.61
N SER A 33 7.14 0.64 13.31
CA SER A 33 7.37 1.95 12.72
C SER A 33 8.82 2.36 12.83
N ASP A 34 9.25 3.30 11.97
CA ASP A 34 10.58 3.92 12.08
C ASP A 34 10.56 5.09 13.08
N ALA A 35 11.67 5.84 13.14
CA ALA A 35 11.83 6.96 14.06
C ALA A 35 10.81 8.09 13.82
N ASN A 36 10.25 8.17 12.62
CA ASN A 36 9.25 9.16 12.25
C ASN A 36 7.82 8.62 12.34
N ASN A 37 7.63 7.49 13.02
CA ASN A 37 6.34 6.79 13.15
C ASN A 37 5.78 6.27 11.82
N MET A 38 6.63 6.10 10.80
CA MET A 38 6.25 5.62 9.47
C MET A 38 6.29 4.11 9.44
N CYS A 39 5.22 3.50 8.96
CA CYS A 39 5.13 2.06 8.74
C CYS A 39 5.25 1.75 7.25
N ASN A 40 5.76 0.56 6.94
CA ASN A 40 5.89 0.10 5.55
C ASN A 40 4.60 -0.59 5.12
N TRP A 41 4.13 -0.25 3.93
CA TRP A 41 2.91 -0.81 3.36
C TRP A 41 3.15 -1.25 1.92
N ALA A 42 2.46 -2.29 1.52
CA ALA A 42 2.47 -2.75 0.14
C ALA A 42 1.25 -2.23 -0.61
N LEU A 43 1.47 -1.80 -1.84
CA LEU A 43 0.40 -1.48 -2.79
C LEU A 43 0.09 -2.75 -3.56
N ARG A 44 -0.92 -3.48 -3.13
CA ARG A 44 -1.31 -4.73 -3.78
C ARG A 44 -2.68 -4.62 -4.38
N CYS A 45 -2.79 -5.12 -5.60
CA CYS A 45 -4.05 -5.26 -6.29
C CYS A 45 -4.48 -6.71 -6.28
N MET A 46 -5.77 -6.95 -6.43
CA MET A 46 -6.30 -8.30 -6.59
C MET A 46 -6.78 -8.47 -8.01
N LEU A 47 -6.28 -9.49 -8.69
CA LEU A 47 -6.79 -9.86 -10.01
C LEU A 47 -7.63 -11.13 -9.88
N ILE A 48 -8.86 -11.05 -10.35
CA ILE A 48 -9.79 -12.18 -10.33
C ILE A 48 -10.00 -12.64 -11.77
N GLU A 49 -9.72 -13.92 -12.02
CA GLU A 49 -10.02 -14.57 -13.29
C GLU A 49 -11.24 -15.47 -13.11
N ASP A 50 -12.32 -15.13 -13.79
CA ASP A 50 -13.58 -15.87 -13.70
C ASP A 50 -14.08 -16.16 -15.11
N GLY A 51 -13.81 -17.37 -15.61
CA GLY A 51 -14.10 -17.76 -16.99
C GLY A 51 -13.34 -16.87 -17.96
N LYS A 52 -14.08 -16.12 -18.77
CA LYS A 52 -13.49 -15.18 -19.76
C LYS A 52 -13.33 -13.76 -19.23
N LYS A 53 -13.69 -13.53 -17.95
CA LYS A 53 -13.63 -12.19 -17.36
C LYS A 53 -12.39 -12.04 -16.50
N LEU A 54 -11.77 -10.87 -16.59
CA LEU A 54 -10.68 -10.44 -15.70
C LEU A 54 -11.16 -9.20 -14.95
N ILE A 55 -11.10 -9.26 -13.63
CA ILE A 55 -11.52 -8.16 -12.77
C ILE A 55 -10.32 -7.73 -11.93
N LEU A 56 -9.93 -6.46 -12.05
CA LEU A 56 -8.86 -5.89 -11.24
C LEU A 56 -9.46 -5.05 -10.13
N ILE A 57 -9.08 -5.36 -8.90
CA ILE A 57 -9.48 -4.59 -7.71
C ILE A 57 -8.28 -3.77 -7.27
N ASP A 58 -8.47 -2.45 -7.21
CA ASP A 58 -7.45 -1.46 -6.95
C ASP A 58 -6.52 -1.28 -8.15
N CYS A 59 -5.72 -0.22 -8.17
CA CYS A 59 -4.89 0.12 -9.33
C CYS A 59 -3.52 0.69 -8.95
N GLY A 60 -3.12 0.66 -7.67
CA GLY A 60 -1.88 1.26 -7.23
C GLY A 60 -2.00 2.77 -7.09
N ILE A 61 -0.87 3.45 -6.97
CA ILE A 61 -0.84 4.91 -6.75
C ILE A 61 -0.51 5.71 -8.01
N GLY A 62 0.21 5.10 -8.96
CA GLY A 62 0.62 5.79 -10.19
C GLY A 62 1.71 6.81 -9.94
N ASN A 63 1.88 7.72 -10.91
CA ASN A 63 2.92 8.75 -10.85
C ASN A 63 2.43 10.14 -11.29
N LYS A 64 1.11 10.34 -11.29
CA LYS A 64 0.50 11.57 -11.83
C LYS A 64 0.35 12.69 -10.81
N GLN A 65 0.62 12.42 -9.53
CA GLN A 65 0.51 13.41 -8.47
C GLN A 65 1.81 14.23 -8.35
N SER A 66 1.74 15.37 -7.68
CA SER A 66 2.90 16.22 -7.48
C SER A 66 3.90 15.59 -6.50
N ASN A 67 5.15 16.10 -6.53
CA ASN A 67 6.16 15.67 -5.57
C ASN A 67 5.76 16.01 -4.13
N ASN A 68 5.05 17.11 -3.90
CA ASN A 68 4.53 17.46 -2.59
C ASN A 68 3.56 16.41 -2.06
N PHE A 69 2.74 15.84 -2.93
CA PHE A 69 1.84 14.76 -2.56
C PHE A 69 2.64 13.50 -2.17
N PHE A 70 3.57 13.07 -3.04
CA PHE A 70 4.28 11.81 -2.84
C PHE A 70 5.23 11.83 -1.65
N ARG A 71 5.77 12.96 -1.25
CA ARG A 71 6.71 12.98 -0.11
C ARG A 71 6.07 12.59 1.22
N HIS A 72 4.74 12.65 1.33
CA HIS A 72 4.02 12.18 2.51
C HIS A 72 3.87 10.66 2.54
N TYR A 73 4.15 9.99 1.44
CA TYR A 73 3.92 8.55 1.28
C TYR A 73 5.18 7.76 1.00
N TYR A 74 6.31 8.35 0.90
CA TYR A 74 7.61 7.72 0.68
C TYR A 74 7.50 6.43 -0.15
N LEU A 75 7.40 6.58 -1.47
CA LEU A 75 7.32 5.45 -2.38
C LEU A 75 8.67 4.76 -2.50
N PHE A 76 8.67 3.43 -2.48
CA PHE A 76 9.90 2.65 -2.64
C PHE A 76 9.60 1.32 -3.33
N GLY A 77 10.68 0.59 -3.70
CA GLY A 77 10.57 -0.64 -4.46
C GLY A 77 10.52 -0.37 -5.95
N GLU A 78 10.59 -1.43 -6.74
CA GLU A 78 10.64 -1.34 -8.20
C GLU A 78 9.32 -1.75 -8.86
N ASP A 79 8.38 -2.29 -8.10
CA ASP A 79 7.12 -2.78 -8.65
C ASP A 79 6.21 -1.65 -9.05
N SER A 80 5.48 -1.84 -10.14
CA SER A 80 4.42 -0.95 -10.59
C SER A 80 3.37 -1.76 -11.32
N LEU A 81 2.21 -1.15 -11.57
CA LEU A 81 1.15 -1.81 -12.33
C LEU A 81 1.49 -1.91 -13.83
N ASP A 82 2.35 -1.03 -14.31
CA ASP A 82 2.75 -0.97 -15.73
C ASP A 82 3.57 -2.18 -16.19
#